data_2fbf34a90765739ad02fc43364f2f06e
#
_entry.id   2fbf34a90765739ad02fc43364f2f06e
#
_cell.length_a   1.000
_cell.length_b   1.000
_cell.length_c   1.000
_cell.angle_alpha   90.00
_cell.angle_beta   90.00
_cell.angle_gamma   90.00
#
_symmetry.space_group_name_H-M   'P 1'
#
loop_
_entity.id
_entity.type
_entity.pdbx_description
1 polymer ?
#
loop_
_entity_poly.entity_id
_entity_poly.type
_entity_poly.pdbx_seq_one_letter_code
_entity_poly.pdbx_strand_id
1 'polypeptide(L)'
;MPRTRCTDRVVGGILASWRYDISQISPEMRRDYEQHLAECPRCASRQRFHRGLDATLAVLTSLSAISFLFALAVIRHIKPLEHVAVNLLRLDIFDMYHMLLSAAFAGLCFSIIAFVLVLTATPAPSYLGGIAAERARLLEARLPAAIRSLRMR
;
A
#
# COMPACT_ATOMS: atom_id res chain seq x y z
N MET A 1 -1.77 -30.95 15.49
CA MET A 1 -1.56 -29.95 16.57
C MET A 1 -2.92 -29.39 16.97
N PRO A 2 -3.33 -29.45 18.24
CA PRO A 2 -4.63 -28.95 18.68
C PRO A 2 -4.68 -27.42 18.39
N ARG A 3 -5.71 -27.01 17.69
CA ARG A 3 -6.02 -25.60 17.46
C ARG A 3 -6.54 -25.02 18.78
N THR A 4 -5.64 -24.59 19.66
CA THR A 4 -6.01 -23.88 20.88
C THR A 4 -6.83 -22.66 20.51
N ARG A 5 -8.10 -22.65 20.96
CA ARG A 5 -8.96 -21.46 20.77
C ARG A 5 -8.39 -20.32 21.62
N CYS A 6 -8.29 -19.13 21.02
CA CYS A 6 -8.01 -17.93 21.79
C CYS A 6 -9.18 -17.71 22.77
N THR A 7 -8.87 -17.58 24.05
CA THR A 7 -9.85 -17.37 25.13
C THR A 7 -10.17 -15.89 25.34
N ASP A 8 -9.33 -14.99 24.79
CA ASP A 8 -9.51 -13.56 24.94
C ASP A 8 -10.53 -13.02 23.94
N ARG A 9 -11.70 -12.63 24.44
CA ARG A 9 -12.79 -12.07 23.62
C ARG A 9 -12.48 -10.67 23.10
N VAL A 10 -11.73 -9.86 23.85
CA VAL A 10 -11.44 -8.46 23.49
C VAL A 10 -10.48 -8.41 22.31
N VAL A 11 -9.34 -9.09 22.43
CA VAL A 11 -8.35 -9.18 21.35
C VAL A 11 -8.93 -9.91 20.13
N GLY A 12 -9.72 -10.97 20.36
CA GLY A 12 -10.43 -11.67 19.30
C GLY A 12 -11.42 -10.78 18.55
N GLY A 13 -12.12 -9.89 19.25
CA GLY A 13 -13.05 -8.90 18.67
C GLY A 13 -12.32 -7.84 17.83
N ILE A 14 -11.21 -7.30 18.31
CA ILE A 14 -10.38 -6.33 17.57
C ILE A 14 -9.86 -6.95 16.28
N LEU A 15 -9.34 -8.18 16.35
CA LEU A 15 -8.84 -8.89 15.17
C LEU A 15 -9.96 -9.30 14.20
N ALA A 16 -11.17 -9.57 14.69
CA ALA A 16 -12.31 -9.88 13.84
C ALA A 16 -12.77 -8.67 13.01
N SER A 17 -12.63 -7.45 13.53
CA SER A 17 -12.95 -6.21 12.81
C SER A 17 -11.84 -5.72 11.87
N TRP A 18 -10.81 -6.50 11.64
CA TRP A 18 -9.64 -6.16 10.80
C TRP A 18 -8.86 -4.93 11.29
N ARG A 19 -9.03 -4.56 12.55
CA ARG A 19 -8.30 -3.44 13.12
C ARG A 19 -7.03 -3.95 13.78
N TYR A 20 -5.90 -3.55 13.28
CA TYR A 20 -4.59 -3.73 13.89
C TYR A 20 -3.96 -2.38 14.29
N ASP A 21 -4.66 -1.29 14.01
CA ASP A 21 -4.27 0.05 14.45
C ASP A 21 -4.80 0.29 15.86
N ILE A 22 -3.87 0.23 16.82
CA ILE A 22 -4.13 0.43 18.24
C ILE A 22 -3.76 1.85 18.72
N SER A 23 -3.54 2.79 17.78
CA SER A 23 -3.13 4.16 18.10
C SER A 23 -4.18 4.93 18.89
N GLN A 24 -5.48 4.56 18.74
CA GLN A 24 -6.61 5.24 19.41
C GLN A 24 -7.04 4.55 20.72
N ILE A 25 -6.37 3.48 21.14
CA ILE A 25 -6.68 2.73 22.35
C ILE A 25 -5.90 3.32 23.51
N SER A 26 -6.46 3.26 24.74
CA SER A 26 -5.77 3.71 25.95
C SER A 26 -4.42 3.01 26.13
N PRO A 27 -3.41 3.66 26.74
CA PRO A 27 -2.09 3.07 26.91
C PRO A 27 -2.07 1.75 27.69
N GLU A 28 -3.01 1.57 28.62
CA GLU A 28 -3.15 0.34 29.40
C GLU A 28 -3.66 -0.81 28.55
N MET A 29 -4.76 -0.60 27.82
CA MET A 29 -5.34 -1.58 26.91
C MET A 29 -4.38 -1.94 25.75
N ARG A 30 -3.54 -0.99 25.35
CA ARG A 30 -2.49 -1.22 24.36
C ARG A 30 -1.43 -2.20 24.85
N ARG A 31 -1.00 -2.06 26.10
CA ARG A 31 -0.04 -3.00 26.72
C ARG A 31 -0.61 -4.41 26.82
N ASP A 32 -1.83 -4.54 27.28
CA ASP A 32 -2.52 -5.82 27.37
C ASP A 32 -2.63 -6.50 26.00
N TYR A 33 -2.97 -5.71 24.98
CA TYR A 33 -3.05 -6.20 23.60
C TYR A 33 -1.69 -6.68 23.06
N GLU A 34 -0.63 -5.87 23.25
CA GLU A 34 0.73 -6.21 22.83
C GLU A 34 1.25 -7.45 23.57
N GLN A 35 0.99 -7.54 24.88
CA GLN A 35 1.35 -8.71 25.69
C GLN A 35 0.62 -9.96 25.20
N HIS A 36 -0.70 -9.87 24.99
CA HIS A 36 -1.47 -10.99 24.47
C HIS A 36 -0.95 -11.47 23.11
N LEU A 37 -0.59 -10.55 22.21
CA LEU A 37 -0.02 -10.90 20.90
C LEU A 37 1.35 -11.60 21.03
N ALA A 38 2.14 -11.27 22.05
CA ALA A 38 3.41 -11.95 22.32
C ALA A 38 3.20 -13.37 22.84
N GLU A 39 2.15 -13.59 23.64
CA GLU A 39 1.84 -14.87 24.28
C GLU A 39 0.99 -15.81 23.42
N CYS A 40 0.11 -15.24 22.54
CA CYS A 40 -0.80 -16.02 21.73
C CYS A 40 -0.36 -16.13 20.26
N PRO A 41 0.25 -17.24 19.83
CA PRO A 41 0.76 -17.39 18.46
C PRO A 41 -0.34 -17.34 17.40
N ARG A 42 -1.58 -17.70 17.75
CA ARG A 42 -2.72 -17.67 16.85
C ARG A 42 -3.13 -16.21 16.52
N CYS A 43 -3.25 -15.38 17.55
CA CYS A 43 -3.59 -13.96 17.37
C CYS A 43 -2.48 -13.22 16.64
N ALA A 44 -1.22 -13.49 16.99
CA ALA A 44 -0.06 -12.95 16.29
C ALA A 44 -0.01 -13.37 14.81
N SER A 45 -0.33 -14.61 14.48
CA SER A 45 -0.39 -15.08 13.09
C SER A 45 -1.51 -14.41 12.31
N ARG A 46 -2.70 -14.28 12.91
CA ARG A 46 -3.83 -13.59 12.27
C ARG A 46 -3.55 -12.12 12.01
N GLN A 47 -2.95 -11.42 12.98
CA GLN A 47 -2.55 -10.02 12.81
C GLN A 47 -1.52 -9.86 11.69
N ARG A 48 -0.50 -10.73 11.64
CA ARG A 48 0.51 -10.72 10.56
C ARG A 48 -0.13 -10.96 9.19
N PHE A 49 -1.10 -11.86 9.12
CA PHE A 49 -1.84 -12.13 7.88
C PHE A 49 -2.59 -10.89 7.39
N HIS A 50 -3.33 -10.21 8.27
CA HIS A 50 -4.06 -8.99 7.89
C HIS A 50 -3.12 -7.87 7.44
N ARG A 51 -2.03 -7.64 8.18
CA ARG A 51 -0.99 -6.66 7.78
C ARG A 51 -0.36 -7.01 6.44
N GLY A 52 -0.07 -8.29 6.23
CA GLY A 52 0.48 -8.79 4.97
C GLY A 52 -0.48 -8.56 3.80
N LEU A 53 -1.76 -8.85 4.00
CA LEU A 53 -2.79 -8.66 2.98
C LEU A 53 -2.93 -7.19 2.57
N ASP A 54 -3.02 -6.28 3.56
CA ASP A 54 -3.13 -4.84 3.31
C ASP A 54 -1.89 -4.30 2.58
N ALA A 55 -0.70 -4.70 3.02
CA ALA A 55 0.55 -4.32 2.37
C ALA A 55 0.62 -4.85 0.92
N THR A 56 0.20 -6.11 0.69
CA THR A 56 0.19 -6.70 -0.65
C THR A 56 -0.79 -5.97 -1.57
N LEU A 57 -2.00 -5.65 -1.10
CA LEU A 57 -2.98 -4.89 -1.86
C LEU A 57 -2.46 -3.49 -2.22
N ALA A 58 -1.84 -2.79 -1.27
CA ALA A 58 -1.26 -1.48 -1.51
C ALA A 58 -0.13 -1.54 -2.55
N VAL A 59 0.75 -2.51 -2.46
CA VAL A 59 1.84 -2.72 -3.43
C VAL A 59 1.30 -3.06 -4.81
N LEU A 60 0.36 -4.00 -4.92
CA LEU A 60 -0.22 -4.41 -6.20
C LEU A 60 -0.94 -3.25 -6.91
N THR A 61 -1.74 -2.47 -6.19
CA THR A 61 -2.45 -1.33 -6.77
C THR A 61 -1.49 -0.21 -7.19
N SER A 62 -0.44 0.05 -6.40
CA SER A 62 0.61 1.01 -6.76
C SER A 62 1.37 0.56 -8.01
N LEU A 63 1.79 -0.71 -8.06
CA LEU A 63 2.52 -1.26 -9.20
C LEU A 63 1.67 -1.24 -10.47
N SER A 64 0.37 -1.55 -10.35
CA SER A 64 -0.58 -1.46 -11.45
C SER A 64 -0.69 -0.03 -11.99
N ALA A 65 -0.83 0.97 -11.12
CA ALA A 65 -0.87 2.38 -11.53
C ALA A 65 0.42 2.82 -12.24
N ILE A 66 1.58 2.43 -11.71
CA ILE A 66 2.88 2.72 -12.33
C ILE A 66 2.98 2.06 -13.71
N SER A 67 2.53 0.82 -13.85
CA SER A 67 2.56 0.09 -15.13
C SER A 67 1.68 0.76 -16.20
N PHE A 68 0.48 1.22 -15.84
CA PHE A 68 -0.38 1.96 -16.76
C PHE A 68 0.17 3.35 -17.11
N LEU A 69 0.79 4.05 -16.15
CA LEU A 69 1.50 5.31 -16.44
C LEU A 69 2.65 5.09 -17.42
N PHE A 70 3.42 4.03 -17.23
CA PHE A 70 4.50 3.66 -18.13
C PHE A 70 3.97 3.30 -19.51
N ALA A 71 2.88 2.51 -19.61
CA ALA A 71 2.21 2.18 -20.87
C ALA A 71 1.75 3.45 -21.61
N LEU A 72 1.12 4.40 -20.91
CA LEU A 72 0.73 5.69 -21.50
C LEU A 72 1.93 6.50 -22.00
N ALA A 73 3.02 6.54 -21.25
CA ALA A 73 4.25 7.20 -21.66
C ALA A 73 4.83 6.55 -22.93
N VAL A 74 4.89 5.22 -22.95
CA VAL A 74 5.35 4.45 -24.12
C VAL A 74 4.47 4.71 -25.34
N ILE A 75 3.14 4.62 -25.23
CA ILE A 75 2.21 4.87 -26.32
C ILE A 75 2.38 6.30 -26.88
N ARG A 76 2.64 7.26 -26.00
CA ARG A 76 2.83 8.67 -26.38
C ARG A 76 4.17 8.93 -27.08
N HIS A 77 5.23 8.21 -26.68
CA HIS A 77 6.58 8.41 -27.21
C HIS A 77 6.89 7.57 -28.44
N ILE A 78 6.19 6.47 -28.68
CA ILE A 78 6.45 5.55 -29.81
C ILE A 78 5.62 5.94 -31.04
N LYS A 79 5.58 7.21 -31.41
CA LYS A 79 5.08 7.63 -32.72
C LYS A 79 5.81 7.01 -33.92
N PRO A 80 7.13 6.67 -33.85
CA PRO A 80 7.81 6.08 -35.02
C PRO A 80 7.51 4.58 -35.26
N LEU A 81 6.86 3.84 -34.36
CA LEU A 81 6.48 2.45 -34.61
C LEU A 81 5.26 2.31 -35.55
N GLU A 82 4.60 3.41 -35.87
CA GLU A 82 3.50 3.47 -36.82
C GLU A 82 3.87 2.84 -38.17
N HIS A 83 5.06 3.14 -38.68
CA HIS A 83 5.53 2.59 -39.94
C HIS A 83 5.85 1.08 -39.92
N VAL A 84 6.25 0.54 -38.79
CA VAL A 84 6.58 -0.89 -38.66
C VAL A 84 5.32 -1.75 -38.48
N ALA A 85 4.34 -1.26 -37.70
CA ALA A 85 3.10 -1.99 -37.43
C ALA A 85 2.18 -2.02 -38.65
N VAL A 86 2.12 -0.93 -39.46
CA VAL A 86 1.31 -0.84 -40.69
C VAL A 86 1.75 -1.88 -41.71
N ASN A 87 3.07 -2.01 -41.92
CA ASN A 87 3.59 -2.88 -42.96
C ASN A 87 3.52 -4.38 -42.63
N LEU A 88 3.52 -4.73 -41.31
CA LEU A 88 3.56 -6.13 -40.88
C LEU A 88 2.18 -6.73 -40.58
N LEU A 89 1.22 -5.97 -40.08
CA LEU A 89 -0.03 -6.52 -39.50
C LEU A 89 -1.32 -6.11 -40.23
N ARG A 90 -1.28 -5.21 -41.22
CA ARG A 90 -2.45 -4.72 -41.96
C ARG A 90 -3.66 -4.34 -41.06
N LEU A 91 -3.41 -3.92 -39.83
CA LEU A 91 -4.43 -3.49 -38.90
C LEU A 91 -4.69 -2.00 -39.11
N ASP A 92 -5.93 -1.59 -39.00
CA ASP A 92 -6.35 -0.17 -39.05
C ASP A 92 -5.78 0.53 -37.80
N ILE A 93 -4.69 1.26 -37.97
CA ILE A 93 -3.81 1.74 -36.88
C ILE A 93 -4.52 2.79 -36.07
N PHE A 94 -5.38 3.57 -36.68
CA PHE A 94 -6.07 4.65 -36.01
C PHE A 94 -6.98 4.10 -34.90
N ASP A 95 -7.74 3.06 -35.17
CA ASP A 95 -8.61 2.42 -34.19
C ASP A 95 -7.84 1.68 -33.09
N MET A 96 -6.74 1.01 -33.45
CA MET A 96 -5.91 0.30 -32.47
C MET A 96 -5.21 1.26 -31.51
N TYR A 97 -4.70 2.40 -31.98
CA TYR A 97 -4.08 3.42 -31.14
C TYR A 97 -5.07 3.97 -30.11
N HIS A 98 -6.27 4.34 -30.56
CA HIS A 98 -7.33 4.84 -29.66
C HIS A 98 -7.81 3.78 -28.67
N MET A 99 -7.91 2.52 -29.07
CA MET A 99 -8.24 1.41 -28.18
C MET A 99 -7.18 1.20 -27.09
N LEU A 100 -5.90 1.18 -27.46
CA LEU A 100 -4.80 1.03 -26.50
C LEU A 100 -4.72 2.22 -25.54
N LEU A 101 -4.88 3.43 -26.05
CA LEU A 101 -4.87 4.65 -25.25
C LEU A 101 -6.03 4.67 -24.24
N SER A 102 -7.23 4.36 -24.71
CA SER A 102 -8.43 4.30 -23.85
C SER A 102 -8.33 3.19 -22.80
N ALA A 103 -7.84 2.02 -23.18
CA ALA A 103 -7.62 0.91 -22.25
C ALA A 103 -6.58 1.25 -21.18
N ALA A 104 -5.46 1.85 -21.58
CA ALA A 104 -4.42 2.28 -20.64
C ALA A 104 -4.91 3.37 -19.68
N PHE A 105 -5.70 4.33 -20.18
CA PHE A 105 -6.28 5.39 -19.36
C PHE A 105 -7.33 4.84 -18.40
N ALA A 106 -8.24 3.98 -18.87
CA ALA A 106 -9.24 3.32 -18.03
C ALA A 106 -8.58 2.45 -16.94
N GLY A 107 -7.54 1.71 -17.29
CA GLY A 107 -6.76 0.90 -16.35
C GLY A 107 -6.07 1.75 -15.29
N LEU A 108 -5.52 2.91 -15.68
CA LEU A 108 -4.92 3.87 -14.74
C LEU A 108 -5.96 4.41 -13.77
N CYS A 109 -7.11 4.88 -14.26
CA CYS A 109 -8.19 5.39 -13.42
C CYS A 109 -8.67 4.33 -12.43
N PHE A 110 -8.90 3.10 -12.90
CA PHE A 110 -9.29 1.98 -12.04
C PHE A 110 -8.23 1.69 -10.97
N SER A 111 -6.95 1.67 -11.34
CA SER A 111 -5.86 1.41 -10.39
C SER A 111 -5.74 2.52 -9.31
N ILE A 112 -5.94 3.78 -9.70
CA ILE A 112 -5.95 4.90 -8.74
C ILE A 112 -7.13 4.79 -7.79
N ILE A 113 -8.34 4.52 -8.30
CA ILE A 113 -9.53 4.33 -7.48
C ILE A 113 -9.33 3.17 -6.51
N ALA A 114 -8.84 2.03 -7.00
CA ALA A 114 -8.55 0.87 -6.16
C ALA A 114 -7.51 1.19 -5.08
N PHE A 115 -6.45 1.92 -5.43
CA PHE A 115 -5.43 2.37 -4.48
C PHE A 115 -6.02 3.27 -3.39
N VAL A 116 -6.82 4.26 -3.76
CA VAL A 116 -7.50 5.14 -2.80
C VAL A 116 -8.42 4.35 -1.88
N LEU A 117 -9.20 3.40 -2.43
CA LEU A 117 -10.07 2.53 -1.63
C LEU A 117 -9.27 1.68 -0.66
N VAL A 118 -8.13 1.12 -1.06
CA VAL A 118 -7.24 0.39 -0.15
C VAL A 118 -6.74 1.31 0.95
N LEU A 119 -6.27 2.52 0.63
CA LEU A 119 -5.78 3.47 1.63
C LEU A 119 -6.87 3.92 2.62
N THR A 120 -8.11 4.07 2.17
CA THR A 120 -9.21 4.50 3.05
C THR A 120 -9.83 3.36 3.85
N ALA A 121 -9.85 2.15 3.28
CA ALA A 121 -10.44 0.98 3.93
C ALA A 121 -9.50 0.30 4.93
N THR A 122 -8.18 0.51 4.79
CA THR A 122 -7.17 -0.13 5.65
C THR A 122 -6.54 0.87 6.61
N PRO A 123 -6.13 0.46 7.83
CA PRO A 123 -5.37 1.29 8.75
C PRO A 123 -3.89 1.43 8.35
N ALA A 124 -3.50 0.94 7.16
CA ALA A 124 -2.12 0.97 6.67
C ALA A 124 -1.50 2.38 6.64
N PRO A 125 -2.21 3.45 6.22
CA PRO A 125 -1.63 4.80 6.18
C PRO A 125 -1.21 5.32 7.54
N SER A 126 -2.03 5.13 8.59
CA SER A 126 -1.71 5.57 9.95
C SER A 126 -0.52 4.81 10.51
N TYR A 127 -0.44 3.51 10.24
CA TYR A 127 0.66 2.65 10.67
C TYR A 127 1.98 3.02 9.96
N LEU A 128 1.95 3.20 8.64
CA LEU A 128 3.12 3.61 7.86
C LEU A 128 3.58 5.03 8.22
N GLY A 129 2.63 5.94 8.43
CA GLY A 129 2.90 7.30 8.90
C GLY A 129 3.61 7.31 10.27
N GLY A 130 3.20 6.44 11.19
CA GLY A 130 3.84 6.27 12.50
C GLY A 130 5.29 5.80 12.36
N ILE A 131 5.54 4.77 11.56
CA ILE A 131 6.91 4.26 11.31
C ILE A 131 7.78 5.32 10.62
N ALA A 132 7.24 6.02 9.63
CA ALA A 132 7.96 7.07 8.91
C ALA A 132 8.33 8.23 9.84
N ALA A 133 7.42 8.67 10.71
CA ALA A 133 7.65 9.71 11.69
C ALA A 133 8.71 9.31 12.72
N GLU A 134 8.68 8.06 13.19
CA GLU A 134 9.69 7.54 14.12
C GLU A 134 11.07 7.47 13.47
N ARG A 135 11.16 6.95 12.24
CA ARG A 135 12.43 6.94 11.48
C ARG A 135 12.94 8.34 11.18
N ALA A 136 12.06 9.28 10.85
CA ALA A 136 12.42 10.67 10.64
C ALA A 136 13.02 11.30 11.92
N ARG A 137 12.42 11.05 13.09
CA ARG A 137 12.96 11.51 14.38
C ARG A 137 14.34 10.91 14.68
N LEU A 138 14.52 9.62 14.39
CA LEU A 138 15.82 8.96 14.59
C LEU A 138 16.90 9.50 13.64
N LEU A 139 16.53 9.84 12.40
CA LEU A 139 17.43 10.49 11.44
C LEU A 139 17.75 11.93 11.87
N GLU A 140 16.76 12.69 12.32
CA GLU A 140 16.99 14.05 12.87
C GLU A 140 17.91 14.03 14.10
N ALA A 141 17.79 13.03 14.97
CA ALA A 141 18.68 12.87 16.12
C ALA A 141 20.14 12.59 15.72
N ARG A 142 20.35 11.99 14.54
CA ARG A 142 21.70 11.68 13.99
C ARG A 142 22.30 12.83 13.18
N LEU A 143 21.51 13.85 12.82
CA LEU A 143 22.02 15.01 12.07
C LEU A 143 22.94 15.87 12.95
N PRO A 144 24.12 16.30 12.43
CA PRO A 144 25.01 17.21 13.13
C PRO A 144 24.27 18.51 13.50
N ALA A 145 24.62 19.07 14.66
CA ALA A 145 23.99 20.29 15.19
C ALA A 145 24.02 21.48 14.20
N ALA A 146 25.03 21.52 13.32
CA ALA A 146 25.20 22.54 12.29
C ALA A 146 24.06 22.52 11.23
N ILE A 147 23.51 21.37 10.90
CA ILE A 147 22.41 21.26 9.92
C ILE A 147 21.06 21.53 10.58
N ARG A 148 20.92 21.20 11.86
CA ARG A 148 19.70 21.43 12.65
C ARG A 148 19.39 22.93 12.83
N SER A 149 20.43 23.77 12.94
CA SER A 149 20.29 25.22 13.10
C SER A 149 19.86 25.95 11.82
N LEU A 150 20.09 25.39 10.63
CA LEU A 150 19.69 25.98 9.34
C LEU A 150 18.18 25.86 9.06
N ARG A 151 17.48 24.91 9.71
CA ARG A 151 16.05 24.67 9.53
C ARG A 151 15.15 25.53 10.44
N MET A 152 15.72 26.16 11.45
CA MET A 152 15.00 27.04 12.38
C MET A 152 15.08 28.53 12.02
N ARG A 153 15.67 28.88 10.87
CA ARG A 153 15.66 30.22 10.29
C ARG A 153 14.72 30.26 9.10
#